data_695153b1b220d24ce114a0711b47939f
#
_entry.id   695153b1b220d24ce114a0711b47939f
#
_cell.length_a   1.000
_cell.length_b   1.000
_cell.length_c   1.000
_cell.angle_alpha   90.00
_cell.angle_beta   90.00
_cell.angle_gamma   90.00
#
_symmetry.space_group_name_H-M   'P 1'
#
loop_
_entity.id
_entity.type
_entity.pdbx_description
1 polymer ?
#
loop_
_entity_poly.entity_id
_entity_poly.type
_entity_poly.pdbx_seq_one_letter_code
_entity_poly.pdbx_strand_id
1 'polypeptide(L)'
;MMKPYPAGSYDIAVIGAGHAGIEAALAAARLGCRTIIFTISLDAIGNMPCNPSIGGTAKGHLVRELDALGGEMAKAADATMLQSRMLNLGKGPAVHSLRLQCDRKRYHMYMKAALENQPNLSVRQAEIVSIDTDGAGEITSVTTAMGGVYSVRAVILATGTFLKGKIFVGEYSEESGPDGMHPAAHLSDSLRALGITLRRFKTGTPARVHGNSVDFTRLEEQHGDEPPVAASFATDPATLQNKLPCYIGYTNEETHEVIRQNIGRSPLYGGAIEGIGPRYCPSIEDKVMRFAEKPRHQFFLEPMGENTREMYLSGLSSSLPEGVQTAFYHTIPGLEQVELMRTAYAIEYDCIDPTNLKNTLEFKAVPHLYGAGQFNGTSGYEEAAVQGFVAGANAALKLQGKPPFLTDRSTSYIGTLVDDLVTKGCMDPYRMMTSRSEYRLLLRQDNADARLMPQGYALGLISEERWQQFLAQQVQKEQEKKRLEKYSIAPTPALNAYLESVGSTPLTQPVRAAELLRRPQVSYAALAPFDPDRPAIHPHAAEQAEIELKYEGYLKKQEAQVREMRRLEEMPIPEDFDYAAQRGLRLEAIEKLQRIRPASIGQASRISGVSPADISVLVILLRQQ
;
A
#
# COMPACT_ATOMS: atom_id res chain seq x y z
N MET A 1 13.88 -34.98 -8.78
CA MET A 1 12.80 -34.20 -9.40
C MET A 1 11.87 -35.14 -10.15
N MET A 2 10.56 -34.89 -10.12
CA MET A 2 9.59 -35.65 -10.91
C MET A 2 9.81 -35.43 -12.42
N LYS A 3 9.40 -36.39 -13.25
CA LYS A 3 9.52 -36.26 -14.72
C LYS A 3 8.64 -35.11 -15.21
N PRO A 4 9.19 -34.11 -15.93
CA PRO A 4 8.39 -32.99 -16.44
C PRO A 4 7.31 -33.44 -17.43
N TYR A 5 6.14 -32.78 -17.37
CA TYR A 5 5.05 -32.98 -18.33
C TYR A 5 4.39 -31.64 -18.69
N PRO A 6 3.90 -31.46 -19.94
CA PRO A 6 3.19 -30.25 -20.33
C PRO A 6 1.87 -30.15 -19.59
N ALA A 7 1.65 -29.03 -18.88
CA ALA A 7 0.49 -28.81 -18.01
C ALA A 7 -0.47 -27.73 -18.53
N GLY A 8 -0.05 -26.89 -19.45
CA GLY A 8 -0.87 -25.84 -20.05
C GLY A 8 -0.07 -24.74 -20.72
N SER A 9 -0.80 -23.79 -21.34
CA SER A 9 -0.20 -22.59 -21.97
C SER A 9 -1.03 -21.36 -21.63
N TYR A 10 -0.36 -20.30 -21.21
CA TYR A 10 -0.94 -19.03 -20.82
C TYR A 10 -0.06 -17.89 -21.35
N ASP A 11 -0.57 -16.65 -21.33
CA ASP A 11 0.25 -15.49 -21.65
C ASP A 11 1.09 -15.08 -20.45
N ILE A 12 0.49 -15.06 -19.25
CA ILE A 12 1.10 -14.56 -18.01
C ILE A 12 0.93 -15.57 -16.87
N ALA A 13 2.01 -15.87 -16.16
CA ALA A 13 1.99 -16.57 -14.89
C ALA A 13 2.24 -15.60 -13.74
N VAL A 14 1.39 -15.65 -12.71
CA VAL A 14 1.56 -14.91 -11.45
C VAL A 14 1.91 -15.91 -10.35
N ILE A 15 3.03 -15.69 -9.66
CA ILE A 15 3.53 -16.59 -8.61
C ILE A 15 3.27 -15.98 -7.24
N GLY A 16 2.28 -16.50 -6.53
CA GLY A 16 1.79 -16.03 -5.24
C GLY A 16 0.44 -15.34 -5.35
N ALA A 17 -0.52 -15.72 -4.49
CA ALA A 17 -1.88 -15.16 -4.43
C ALA A 17 -2.11 -14.31 -3.15
N GLY A 18 -1.08 -13.57 -2.71
CA GLY A 18 -1.21 -12.45 -1.78
C GLY A 18 -1.77 -11.21 -2.50
N HIS A 19 -1.81 -10.07 -1.79
CA HIS A 19 -2.41 -8.85 -2.32
C HIS A 19 -1.79 -8.39 -3.65
N ALA A 20 -0.46 -8.52 -3.81
CA ALA A 20 0.21 -8.21 -5.07
C ALA A 20 -0.21 -9.14 -6.21
N GLY A 21 -0.22 -10.45 -5.96
CA GLY A 21 -0.56 -11.43 -7.00
C GLY A 21 -2.02 -11.33 -7.44
N ILE A 22 -2.93 -11.08 -6.52
CA ILE A 22 -4.36 -10.89 -6.82
C ILE A 22 -4.56 -9.71 -7.77
N GLU A 23 -4.04 -8.54 -7.43
CA GLU A 23 -4.20 -7.34 -8.26
C GLU A 23 -3.47 -7.47 -9.60
N ALA A 24 -2.31 -8.14 -9.63
CA ALA A 24 -1.59 -8.42 -10.87
C ALA A 24 -2.39 -9.34 -11.81
N ALA A 25 -2.94 -10.44 -11.27
CA ALA A 25 -3.70 -11.41 -12.05
C ALA A 25 -5.01 -10.82 -12.57
N LEU A 26 -5.74 -10.07 -11.72
CA LEU A 26 -6.97 -9.39 -12.11
C LEU A 26 -6.71 -8.34 -13.18
N ALA A 27 -5.68 -7.49 -13.03
CA ALA A 27 -5.35 -6.47 -14.03
C ALA A 27 -4.98 -7.11 -15.37
N ALA A 28 -4.11 -8.13 -15.38
CA ALA A 28 -3.69 -8.81 -16.59
C ALA A 28 -4.86 -9.52 -17.32
N ALA A 29 -5.71 -10.23 -16.56
CA ALA A 29 -6.86 -10.94 -17.13
C ALA A 29 -7.94 -9.99 -17.66
N ARG A 30 -8.21 -8.89 -16.95
CA ARG A 30 -9.15 -7.84 -17.38
C ARG A 30 -8.66 -7.11 -18.64
N LEU A 31 -7.36 -7.00 -18.84
CA LEU A 31 -6.75 -6.50 -20.08
C LEU A 31 -6.72 -7.55 -21.21
N GLY A 32 -7.33 -8.73 -21.02
CA GLY A 32 -7.55 -9.73 -22.04
C GLY A 32 -6.42 -10.77 -22.19
N CYS A 33 -5.42 -10.80 -21.30
CA CYS A 33 -4.38 -11.84 -21.32
C CYS A 33 -4.88 -13.12 -20.63
N ARG A 34 -4.61 -14.29 -21.23
CA ARG A 34 -4.81 -15.59 -20.58
C ARG A 34 -3.80 -15.73 -19.44
N THR A 35 -4.30 -15.58 -18.22
CA THR A 35 -3.48 -15.51 -17.01
C THR A 35 -3.68 -16.76 -16.13
N ILE A 36 -2.61 -17.25 -15.53
CA ILE A 36 -2.68 -18.24 -14.46
C ILE A 36 -2.03 -17.70 -13.20
N ILE A 37 -2.69 -17.85 -12.05
CA ILE A 37 -2.12 -17.50 -10.75
C ILE A 37 -1.87 -18.78 -9.94
N PHE A 38 -0.65 -18.89 -9.41
CA PHE A 38 -0.23 -20.00 -8.55
C PHE A 38 -0.21 -19.57 -7.09
N THR A 39 -0.68 -20.45 -6.22
CA THR A 39 -0.63 -20.25 -4.77
C THR A 39 -0.19 -21.54 -4.07
N ILE A 40 0.48 -21.39 -2.93
CA ILE A 40 0.85 -22.52 -2.05
C ILE A 40 -0.41 -23.17 -1.44
N SER A 41 -1.44 -22.36 -1.13
CA SER A 41 -2.70 -22.83 -0.59
C SER A 41 -3.87 -22.00 -1.12
N LEU A 42 -4.91 -22.68 -1.62
CA LEU A 42 -6.17 -22.04 -2.02
C LEU A 42 -6.91 -21.39 -0.83
N ASP A 43 -6.64 -21.85 0.39
CA ASP A 43 -7.25 -21.35 1.62
C ASP A 43 -6.49 -20.15 2.22
N ALA A 44 -5.45 -19.67 1.52
CA ALA A 44 -4.63 -18.54 1.90
C ALA A 44 -4.59 -17.40 0.87
N ILE A 45 -5.47 -17.41 -0.12
CA ILE A 45 -5.63 -16.33 -1.09
C ILE A 45 -6.03 -15.05 -0.35
N GLY A 46 -5.33 -13.94 -0.59
CA GLY A 46 -5.58 -12.67 0.10
C GLY A 46 -5.43 -12.75 1.63
N ASN A 47 -4.60 -13.66 2.11
CA ASN A 47 -4.37 -13.84 3.54
C ASN A 47 -3.80 -12.56 4.17
N MET A 48 -4.27 -12.25 5.37
CA MET A 48 -3.79 -11.14 6.20
C MET A 48 -3.05 -11.71 7.42
N PRO A 49 -1.80 -12.19 7.28
CA PRO A 49 -1.10 -12.84 8.39
C PRO A 49 -0.60 -11.84 9.44
N CYS A 50 -0.54 -10.55 9.11
CA CYS A 50 -0.20 -9.49 10.04
C CYS A 50 -1.49 -8.92 10.66
N ASN A 51 -1.90 -7.71 10.34
CA ASN A 51 -3.11 -7.10 10.88
C ASN A 51 -4.33 -7.31 9.96
N PRO A 52 -5.55 -7.53 10.50
CA PRO A 52 -6.75 -7.70 9.68
C PRO A 52 -7.35 -6.32 9.30
N SER A 53 -6.55 -5.45 8.71
CA SER A 53 -6.99 -4.11 8.32
C SER A 53 -6.37 -3.65 7.01
N ILE A 54 -7.14 -2.84 6.27
CA ILE A 54 -6.75 -2.21 5.02
C ILE A 54 -6.76 -0.69 5.20
N GLY A 55 -5.73 -0.01 4.72
CA GLY A 55 -5.59 1.44 4.85
C GLY A 55 -4.73 1.87 6.04
N GLY A 56 -4.93 3.12 6.48
CA GLY A 56 -4.09 3.78 7.47
C GLY A 56 -3.24 4.90 6.86
N THR A 57 -2.38 5.53 7.65
CA THR A 57 -1.61 6.70 7.23
C THR A 57 -0.82 6.43 5.95
N ALA A 58 -1.06 7.22 4.91
CA ALA A 58 -0.58 7.09 3.53
C ALA A 58 -1.09 5.85 2.78
N LYS A 59 -1.51 4.79 3.47
CA LYS A 59 -1.98 3.55 2.86
C LYS A 59 -3.41 3.69 2.33
N GLY A 60 -4.28 4.44 3.02
CA GLY A 60 -5.60 4.80 2.50
C GLY A 60 -5.53 5.54 1.15
N HIS A 61 -4.45 6.30 0.93
CA HIS A 61 -4.18 6.93 -0.38
C HIS A 61 -3.94 5.88 -1.46
N LEU A 62 -3.07 4.89 -1.20
CA LEU A 62 -2.80 3.79 -2.14
C LEU A 62 -4.06 2.98 -2.47
N VAL A 63 -4.88 2.68 -1.44
CA VAL A 63 -6.14 1.95 -1.63
C VAL A 63 -7.10 2.70 -2.56
N ARG A 64 -7.29 4.01 -2.32
CA ARG A 64 -8.16 4.87 -3.13
C ARG A 64 -7.62 5.06 -4.55
N GLU A 65 -6.30 5.20 -4.71
CA GLU A 65 -5.66 5.29 -6.02
C GLU A 65 -5.80 3.99 -6.81
N LEU A 66 -5.63 2.84 -6.15
CA LEU A 66 -5.84 1.53 -6.75
C LEU A 66 -7.29 1.32 -7.18
N ASP A 67 -8.26 1.73 -6.35
CA ASP A 67 -9.68 1.67 -6.66
C ASP A 67 -10.03 2.55 -7.87
N ALA A 68 -9.48 3.76 -7.94
CA ALA A 68 -9.68 4.67 -9.07
C ALA A 68 -9.14 4.11 -10.39
N LEU A 69 -8.13 3.24 -10.34
CA LEU A 69 -7.58 2.53 -11.50
C LEU A 69 -8.34 1.25 -11.86
N GLY A 70 -9.26 0.79 -11.01
CA GLY A 70 -10.05 -0.42 -11.23
C GLY A 70 -9.57 -1.65 -10.45
N GLY A 71 -8.73 -1.47 -9.41
CA GLY A 71 -8.33 -2.56 -8.50
C GLY A 71 -9.47 -3.09 -7.64
N GLU A 72 -9.22 -4.17 -6.91
CA GLU A 72 -10.24 -4.91 -6.16
C GLU A 72 -10.17 -4.71 -4.64
N MET A 73 -9.01 -4.34 -4.10
CA MET A 73 -8.74 -4.27 -2.66
C MET A 73 -9.75 -3.41 -1.88
N ALA A 74 -10.13 -2.23 -2.40
CA ALA A 74 -11.06 -1.32 -1.73
C ALA A 74 -12.47 -1.91 -1.62
N LYS A 75 -12.96 -2.54 -2.68
CA LYS A 75 -14.27 -3.20 -2.71
C LYS A 75 -14.31 -4.38 -1.73
N ALA A 76 -13.24 -5.18 -1.70
CA ALA A 76 -13.11 -6.29 -0.76
C ALA A 76 -13.09 -5.79 0.69
N ALA A 77 -12.38 -4.69 0.96
CA ALA A 77 -12.34 -4.07 2.28
C ALA A 77 -13.72 -3.59 2.73
N ASP A 78 -14.46 -2.89 1.86
CA ASP A 78 -15.83 -2.42 2.15
C ASP A 78 -16.78 -3.61 2.39
N ALA A 79 -16.76 -4.62 1.52
CA ALA A 79 -17.65 -5.79 1.62
C ALA A 79 -17.42 -6.63 2.88
N THR A 80 -16.27 -6.51 3.52
CA THR A 80 -15.87 -7.34 4.68
C THR A 80 -15.55 -6.53 5.93
N MET A 81 -15.92 -5.26 5.91
CA MET A 81 -15.65 -4.30 6.96
C MET A 81 -16.29 -4.70 8.30
N LEU A 82 -15.51 -4.57 9.36
CA LEU A 82 -15.94 -4.62 10.75
C LEU A 82 -16.02 -3.21 11.35
N GLN A 83 -15.12 -2.32 10.93
CA GLN A 83 -15.04 -0.95 11.40
C GLN A 83 -14.37 -0.05 10.35
N SER A 84 -14.89 1.15 10.16
CA SER A 84 -14.31 2.22 9.34
C SER A 84 -13.88 3.39 10.22
N ARG A 85 -12.66 3.87 10.04
CA ARG A 85 -12.14 5.01 10.79
C ARG A 85 -11.23 5.91 9.96
N MET A 86 -11.51 7.20 9.96
CA MET A 86 -10.65 8.22 9.34
C MET A 86 -9.58 8.68 10.33
N LEU A 87 -8.32 8.47 9.97
CA LEU A 87 -7.17 8.90 10.77
C LEU A 87 -6.73 10.32 10.39
N ASN A 88 -6.10 11.01 11.33
CA ASN A 88 -5.50 12.34 11.16
C ASN A 88 -6.51 13.47 10.85
N LEU A 89 -7.78 13.35 11.23
CA LEU A 89 -8.81 14.38 11.00
C LEU A 89 -8.37 15.78 11.48
N GLY A 90 -7.67 15.89 12.60
CA GLY A 90 -7.17 17.15 13.13
C GLY A 90 -5.98 17.77 12.36
N LYS A 91 -5.45 17.09 11.31
CA LYS A 91 -4.26 17.53 10.57
C LYS A 91 -4.56 18.06 9.16
N GLY A 92 -5.81 18.07 8.77
CA GLY A 92 -6.27 18.52 7.45
C GLY A 92 -6.22 17.46 6.34
N PRO A 93 -6.88 17.73 5.18
CA PRO A 93 -7.20 16.74 4.16
C PRO A 93 -5.99 16.13 3.46
N ALA A 94 -4.85 16.80 3.45
CA ALA A 94 -3.60 16.29 2.86
C ALA A 94 -3.07 15.00 3.50
N VAL A 95 -3.51 14.68 4.71
CA VAL A 95 -3.05 13.51 5.47
C VAL A 95 -4.19 12.69 6.08
N HIS A 96 -5.45 13.04 5.80
CA HIS A 96 -6.60 12.20 6.14
C HIS A 96 -6.37 10.81 5.53
N SER A 97 -6.55 9.77 6.30
CA SER A 97 -6.21 8.40 5.87
C SER A 97 -7.22 7.42 6.42
N LEU A 98 -8.02 6.85 5.54
CA LEU A 98 -9.02 5.85 5.89
C LEU A 98 -8.36 4.54 6.30
N ARG A 99 -8.87 3.92 7.36
CA ARG A 99 -8.52 2.58 7.82
C ARG A 99 -9.77 1.77 8.07
N LEU A 100 -9.86 0.62 7.44
CA LEU A 100 -10.92 -0.36 7.64
C LEU A 100 -10.36 -1.58 8.37
N GLN A 101 -11.01 -1.93 9.48
CA GLN A 101 -10.85 -3.25 10.09
C GLN A 101 -11.72 -4.22 9.31
N CYS A 102 -11.16 -5.36 8.88
CA CYS A 102 -11.84 -6.33 8.03
C CYS A 102 -11.99 -7.68 8.73
N ASP A 103 -13.05 -8.40 8.40
CA ASP A 103 -13.15 -9.82 8.70
C ASP A 103 -12.19 -10.59 7.81
N ARG A 104 -11.12 -11.14 8.40
CA ARG A 104 -10.03 -11.81 7.69
C ARG A 104 -10.52 -12.96 6.81
N LYS A 105 -11.46 -13.78 7.30
CA LYS A 105 -11.95 -14.93 6.57
C LYS A 105 -12.90 -14.54 5.45
N ARG A 106 -13.77 -13.56 5.69
CA ARG A 106 -14.64 -13.02 4.64
C ARG A 106 -13.84 -12.33 3.54
N TYR A 107 -12.78 -11.59 3.90
CA TYR A 107 -11.87 -10.97 2.93
C TYR A 107 -11.18 -12.01 2.04
N HIS A 108 -10.65 -13.09 2.62
CA HIS A 108 -10.12 -14.21 1.88
C HIS A 108 -11.16 -14.79 0.90
N MET A 109 -12.38 -15.08 1.38
CA MET A 109 -13.45 -15.65 0.54
C MET A 109 -13.84 -14.71 -0.60
N TYR A 110 -13.92 -13.40 -0.33
CA TYR A 110 -14.19 -12.39 -1.35
C TYR A 110 -13.11 -12.40 -2.44
N MET A 111 -11.84 -12.33 -2.06
CA MET A 111 -10.72 -12.29 -3.00
C MET A 111 -10.58 -13.58 -3.80
N LYS A 112 -10.83 -14.73 -3.16
CA LYS A 112 -10.87 -16.03 -3.84
C LYS A 112 -11.97 -16.06 -4.90
N ALA A 113 -13.18 -15.65 -4.55
CA ALA A 113 -14.30 -15.56 -5.49
C ALA A 113 -14.03 -14.58 -6.64
N ALA A 114 -13.38 -13.44 -6.37
CA ALA A 114 -12.99 -12.48 -7.40
C ALA A 114 -12.03 -13.08 -8.43
N LEU A 115 -11.05 -13.88 -7.98
CA LEU A 115 -10.14 -14.59 -8.89
C LEU A 115 -10.83 -15.70 -9.67
N GLU A 116 -11.62 -16.53 -9.00
CA GLU A 116 -12.27 -17.72 -9.61
C GLU A 116 -13.33 -17.33 -10.66
N ASN A 117 -14.01 -16.20 -10.46
CA ASN A 117 -15.03 -15.70 -11.39
C ASN A 117 -14.48 -14.75 -12.48
N GLN A 118 -13.19 -14.41 -12.45
CA GLN A 118 -12.61 -13.52 -13.45
C GLN A 118 -12.39 -14.25 -14.79
N PRO A 119 -13.02 -13.82 -15.90
CA PRO A 119 -12.70 -14.33 -17.23
C PRO A 119 -11.21 -14.24 -17.55
N ASN A 120 -10.69 -15.16 -18.35
CA ASN A 120 -9.28 -15.28 -18.74
C ASN A 120 -8.31 -15.56 -17.58
N LEU A 121 -8.79 -15.92 -16.40
CA LEU A 121 -7.96 -16.24 -15.24
C LEU A 121 -8.17 -17.66 -14.76
N SER A 122 -7.07 -18.39 -14.56
CA SER A 122 -7.03 -19.70 -13.92
C SER A 122 -6.31 -19.62 -12.58
N VAL A 123 -6.86 -20.28 -11.55
CA VAL A 123 -6.26 -20.37 -10.22
C VAL A 123 -5.74 -21.79 -10.00
N ARG A 124 -4.47 -21.91 -9.57
CA ARG A 124 -3.84 -23.22 -9.36
C ARG A 124 -3.08 -23.29 -8.04
N GLN A 125 -3.39 -24.27 -7.21
CA GLN A 125 -2.52 -24.58 -6.07
C GLN A 125 -1.32 -25.38 -6.56
N ALA A 126 -0.13 -24.77 -6.51
CA ALA A 126 1.15 -25.39 -6.80
C ALA A 126 2.30 -24.50 -6.31
N GLU A 127 3.40 -25.11 -5.88
CA GLU A 127 4.69 -24.43 -5.70
C GLU A 127 5.41 -24.39 -7.04
N ILE A 128 5.80 -23.19 -7.48
CA ILE A 128 6.69 -22.98 -8.63
C ILE A 128 8.14 -23.09 -8.16
N VAL A 129 8.92 -23.93 -8.83
CA VAL A 129 10.32 -24.23 -8.46
C VAL A 129 11.32 -23.70 -9.48
N SER A 130 10.92 -23.48 -10.74
CA SER A 130 11.79 -22.89 -11.75
C SER A 130 11.04 -22.00 -12.73
N ILE A 131 11.80 -21.07 -13.30
CA ILE A 131 11.43 -20.22 -14.42
C ILE A 131 12.47 -20.47 -15.50
N ASP A 132 12.01 -20.83 -16.69
CA ASP A 132 12.88 -21.20 -17.79
C ASP A 132 12.87 -20.10 -18.85
N THR A 133 14.05 -19.89 -19.47
CA THR A 133 14.25 -18.93 -20.56
C THR A 133 14.84 -19.64 -21.77
N ASP A 134 14.68 -19.04 -22.94
CA ASP A 134 15.37 -19.48 -24.16
C ASP A 134 16.84 -18.97 -24.23
N GLY A 135 17.53 -19.26 -25.34
CA GLY A 135 18.90 -18.80 -25.56
C GLY A 135 19.06 -17.28 -25.72
N ALA A 136 17.96 -16.52 -25.89
CA ALA A 136 17.92 -15.06 -25.92
C ALA A 136 17.58 -14.46 -24.55
N GLY A 137 17.30 -15.29 -23.53
CA GLY A 137 16.91 -14.85 -22.18
C GLY A 137 15.44 -14.51 -22.04
N GLU A 138 14.60 -14.81 -23.04
CA GLU A 138 13.16 -14.59 -22.98
C GLU A 138 12.46 -15.70 -22.20
N ILE A 139 11.45 -15.35 -21.40
CA ILE A 139 10.66 -16.31 -20.62
C ILE A 139 9.92 -17.29 -21.54
N THR A 140 10.01 -18.59 -21.23
CA THR A 140 9.34 -19.65 -22.00
C THR A 140 8.38 -20.49 -21.16
N SER A 141 8.71 -20.77 -19.90
CA SER A 141 7.87 -21.60 -19.03
C SER A 141 8.12 -21.38 -17.54
N VAL A 142 7.19 -21.89 -16.73
CA VAL A 142 7.35 -22.10 -15.29
C VAL A 142 7.07 -23.56 -14.95
N THR A 143 7.85 -24.13 -14.03
CA THR A 143 7.73 -25.53 -13.63
C THR A 143 7.30 -25.65 -12.17
N THR A 144 6.32 -26.50 -11.91
CA THR A 144 5.86 -26.80 -10.54
C THR A 144 6.71 -27.88 -9.87
N ALA A 145 6.69 -27.95 -8.55
CA ALA A 145 7.35 -28.98 -7.75
C ALA A 145 6.92 -30.42 -8.15
N MET A 146 5.70 -30.58 -8.68
CA MET A 146 5.17 -31.84 -9.18
C MET A 146 5.51 -32.14 -10.64
N GLY A 147 6.35 -31.32 -11.28
CA GLY A 147 6.83 -31.51 -12.65
C GLY A 147 5.91 -30.97 -13.75
N GLY A 148 4.84 -30.27 -13.42
CA GLY A 148 3.98 -29.62 -14.42
C GLY A 148 4.67 -28.42 -15.03
N VAL A 149 4.86 -28.40 -16.36
CA VAL A 149 5.46 -27.31 -17.13
C VAL A 149 4.36 -26.51 -17.79
N TYR A 150 4.28 -25.23 -17.46
CA TYR A 150 3.33 -24.28 -18.04
C TYR A 150 4.09 -23.34 -18.97
N SER A 151 3.78 -23.38 -20.26
CA SER A 151 4.33 -22.42 -21.23
C SER A 151 3.74 -21.05 -20.99
N VAL A 152 4.58 -20.03 -20.83
CA VAL A 152 4.16 -18.64 -20.56
C VAL A 152 5.08 -17.65 -21.26
N ARG A 153 4.61 -16.45 -21.51
CA ARG A 153 5.37 -15.37 -22.16
C ARG A 153 5.84 -14.31 -21.18
N ALA A 154 5.22 -14.22 -19.99
CA ALA A 154 5.63 -13.33 -18.92
C ALA A 154 5.37 -13.96 -17.56
N VAL A 155 6.17 -13.56 -16.55
CA VAL A 155 6.07 -14.02 -15.18
C VAL A 155 6.05 -12.82 -14.22
N ILE A 156 5.17 -12.86 -13.24
CA ILE A 156 5.09 -11.86 -12.16
C ILE A 156 5.35 -12.55 -10.82
N LEU A 157 6.42 -12.13 -10.14
CA LEU A 157 6.84 -12.63 -8.83
C LEU A 157 6.16 -11.83 -7.72
N ALA A 158 5.24 -12.48 -7.00
CA ALA A 158 4.46 -11.92 -5.90
C ALA A 158 4.55 -12.82 -4.64
N THR A 159 5.75 -13.31 -4.35
CA THR A 159 6.02 -14.39 -3.38
C THR A 159 5.86 -13.98 -1.91
N GLY A 160 5.72 -12.70 -1.63
CA GLY A 160 5.51 -12.18 -0.27
C GLY A 160 6.62 -12.60 0.69
N THR A 161 6.24 -13.23 1.81
CA THR A 161 7.17 -13.74 2.84
C THR A 161 7.43 -15.24 2.73
N PHE A 162 6.99 -15.88 1.64
CA PHE A 162 7.11 -17.34 1.47
C PHE A 162 8.44 -17.79 0.88
N LEU A 163 9.13 -16.92 0.13
CA LEU A 163 10.37 -17.28 -0.57
C LEU A 163 11.51 -17.52 0.43
N LYS A 164 11.92 -18.78 0.60
CA LYS A 164 12.81 -19.25 1.68
C LYS A 164 12.37 -18.71 3.05
N GLY A 165 11.07 -18.72 3.31
CA GLY A 165 10.49 -18.29 4.57
C GLY A 165 11.00 -19.10 5.75
N LYS A 166 11.40 -18.41 6.83
CA LYS A 166 11.84 -19.04 8.08
C LYS A 166 11.27 -18.26 9.26
N ILE A 167 10.53 -18.94 10.13
CA ILE A 167 9.97 -18.35 11.35
C ILE A 167 10.89 -18.55 12.55
N PHE A 168 10.75 -17.64 13.53
CA PHE A 168 11.53 -17.65 14.77
C PHE A 168 10.64 -17.29 15.97
N VAL A 169 10.73 -18.10 17.04
CA VAL A 169 10.09 -17.88 18.33
C VAL A 169 11.11 -18.24 19.42
N GLY A 170 11.83 -17.27 19.95
CA GLY A 170 12.96 -17.51 20.83
C GLY A 170 14.01 -18.37 20.15
N GLU A 171 14.38 -19.47 20.81
CA GLU A 171 15.37 -20.44 20.34
C GLU A 171 14.81 -21.40 19.27
N TYR A 172 13.49 -21.42 19.07
CA TYR A 172 12.84 -22.22 18.04
C TYR A 172 12.89 -21.53 16.68
N SER A 173 13.24 -22.28 15.64
CA SER A 173 13.14 -21.82 14.25
C SER A 173 12.75 -22.95 13.31
N GLU A 174 11.97 -22.62 12.28
CA GLU A 174 11.47 -23.57 11.29
C GLU A 174 11.37 -22.93 9.91
N GLU A 175 11.68 -23.68 8.85
CA GLU A 175 11.36 -23.27 7.48
C GLU A 175 9.85 -23.30 7.27
N SER A 176 9.24 -22.15 7.23
CA SER A 176 7.78 -21.98 7.17
C SER A 176 7.42 -20.65 6.55
N GLY A 177 6.27 -20.60 5.89
CA GLY A 177 5.56 -19.36 5.58
C GLY A 177 4.71 -18.90 6.78
N PRO A 178 3.97 -17.81 6.63
CA PRO A 178 3.02 -17.34 7.66
C PRO A 178 1.97 -18.41 8.01
N ASP A 179 1.51 -18.38 9.26
CA ASP A 179 0.42 -19.26 9.76
C ASP A 179 0.72 -20.76 9.67
N GLY A 180 2.01 -21.16 9.69
CA GLY A 180 2.42 -22.58 9.60
C GLY A 180 2.29 -23.18 8.21
N MET A 181 2.18 -22.34 7.17
CA MET A 181 2.10 -22.82 5.79
C MET A 181 3.50 -23.18 5.24
N HIS A 182 3.50 -24.09 4.26
CA HIS A 182 4.71 -24.51 3.58
C HIS A 182 5.43 -23.33 2.89
N PRO A 183 6.77 -23.18 3.03
CA PRO A 183 7.53 -22.13 2.35
C PRO A 183 7.83 -22.52 0.89
N ALA A 184 8.11 -21.54 0.04
CA ALA A 184 8.66 -21.76 -1.30
C ALA A 184 10.18 -21.84 -1.23
N ALA A 185 10.74 -23.05 -1.20
CA ALA A 185 12.16 -23.25 -0.94
C ALA A 185 13.05 -23.18 -2.21
N HIS A 186 12.55 -23.64 -3.35
CA HIS A 186 13.39 -23.90 -4.53
C HIS A 186 13.48 -22.75 -5.53
N LEU A 187 12.48 -21.88 -5.60
CA LEU A 187 12.43 -20.81 -6.60
C LEU A 187 13.60 -19.82 -6.48
N SER A 188 14.14 -19.60 -5.28
CA SER A 188 15.32 -18.74 -5.07
C SER A 188 16.54 -19.17 -5.88
N ASP A 189 16.75 -20.46 -6.04
CA ASP A 189 17.90 -20.98 -6.76
C ASP A 189 17.72 -20.77 -8.28
N SER A 190 16.50 -20.94 -8.79
CA SER A 190 16.14 -20.59 -10.17
C SER A 190 16.35 -19.09 -10.45
N LEU A 191 15.95 -18.20 -9.53
CA LEU A 191 16.16 -16.76 -9.67
C LEU A 191 17.64 -16.38 -9.70
N ARG A 192 18.47 -17.03 -8.85
CA ARG A 192 19.93 -16.82 -8.88
C ARG A 192 20.54 -17.29 -10.20
N ALA A 193 20.06 -18.41 -10.76
CA ALA A 193 20.50 -18.90 -12.07
C ALA A 193 20.16 -17.93 -13.21
N LEU A 194 19.11 -17.13 -13.08
CA LEU A 194 18.76 -16.03 -13.98
C LEU A 194 19.57 -14.74 -13.72
N GLY A 195 20.56 -14.77 -12.83
CA GLY A 195 21.40 -13.62 -12.49
C GLY A 195 20.76 -12.63 -11.50
N ILE A 196 19.64 -13.00 -10.85
CA ILE A 196 18.96 -12.13 -9.88
C ILE A 196 19.63 -12.27 -8.51
N THR A 197 20.14 -11.16 -7.99
CA THR A 197 20.70 -11.10 -6.63
C THR A 197 19.57 -11.00 -5.60
N LEU A 198 19.54 -11.94 -4.65
CA LEU A 198 18.60 -11.97 -3.55
C LEU A 198 19.27 -11.49 -2.26
N ARG A 199 18.48 -10.89 -1.39
CA ARG A 199 18.84 -10.48 -0.03
C ARG A 199 17.74 -10.89 0.95
N ARG A 200 18.03 -10.83 2.25
CA ARG A 200 17.09 -11.22 3.30
C ARG A 200 16.49 -10.01 3.99
N PHE A 201 15.15 -9.98 4.09
CA PHE A 201 14.44 -9.10 5.00
C PHE A 201 13.71 -9.92 6.06
N LYS A 202 13.38 -9.27 7.17
CA LYS A 202 12.53 -9.86 8.21
C LYS A 202 11.30 -8.98 8.45
N THR A 203 10.22 -9.60 8.88
CA THR A 203 9.08 -8.93 9.49
C THR A 203 8.63 -9.73 10.71
N GLY A 204 7.56 -9.31 11.38
CA GLY A 204 7.02 -10.03 12.51
C GLY A 204 5.52 -9.81 12.63
N THR A 205 4.88 -10.66 13.39
CA THR A 205 3.46 -10.57 13.71
C THR A 205 3.25 -10.71 15.22
N PRO A 206 2.29 -9.98 15.83
CA PRO A 206 1.87 -10.18 17.20
C PRO A 206 1.15 -11.52 17.42
N ALA A 207 0.98 -11.87 18.68
CA ALA A 207 0.16 -13.01 19.08
C ALA A 207 -1.33 -12.79 18.74
N ARG A 208 -2.06 -13.91 18.65
CA ARG A 208 -3.52 -13.97 18.66
C ARG A 208 -3.95 -14.53 19.99
N VAL A 209 -4.97 -13.93 20.57
CA VAL A 209 -5.51 -14.29 21.88
C VAL A 209 -6.97 -14.59 21.82
N HIS A 210 -7.46 -15.41 22.77
CA HIS A 210 -8.86 -15.75 22.88
C HIS A 210 -9.65 -14.62 23.56
N GLY A 211 -10.60 -14.00 22.87
CA GLY A 211 -11.34 -12.84 23.36
C GLY A 211 -12.08 -13.06 24.69
N ASN A 212 -12.49 -14.30 25.01
CA ASN A 212 -13.17 -14.56 26.30
C ASN A 212 -12.21 -14.54 27.50
N SER A 213 -10.89 -14.56 27.27
CA SER A 213 -9.87 -14.44 28.31
C SER A 213 -9.36 -13.02 28.53
N VAL A 214 -9.96 -12.04 27.86
CA VAL A 214 -9.65 -10.61 27.96
C VAL A 214 -10.64 -9.91 28.87
N ASP A 215 -10.15 -9.11 29.80
CA ASP A 215 -10.98 -8.19 30.58
C ASP A 215 -11.08 -6.84 29.83
N PHE A 216 -12.08 -6.72 28.96
CA PHE A 216 -12.32 -5.52 28.17
C PHE A 216 -12.67 -4.28 29.02
N THR A 217 -13.12 -4.45 30.27
CA THR A 217 -13.45 -3.31 31.15
C THR A 217 -12.23 -2.47 31.54
N ARG A 218 -11.03 -3.01 31.35
CA ARG A 218 -9.75 -2.35 31.62
C ARG A 218 -9.09 -1.76 30.37
N LEU A 219 -9.72 -1.86 29.21
CA LEU A 219 -9.24 -1.35 27.93
C LEU A 219 -10.15 -0.20 27.46
N GLU A 220 -9.59 0.75 26.72
CA GLU A 220 -10.34 1.85 26.12
C GLU A 220 -11.00 1.37 24.83
N GLU A 221 -12.32 1.42 24.74
CA GLU A 221 -13.07 1.05 23.53
C GLU A 221 -12.90 2.10 22.44
N GLN A 222 -12.58 1.66 21.24
CA GLN A 222 -12.41 2.50 20.07
C GLN A 222 -13.43 2.15 19.00
N HIS A 223 -14.47 2.97 18.88
CA HIS A 223 -15.51 2.84 17.86
C HIS A 223 -15.06 3.34 16.50
N GLY A 224 -15.75 2.87 15.44
CA GLY A 224 -15.66 3.43 14.10
C GLY A 224 -16.31 4.81 14.00
N ASP A 225 -16.06 5.48 12.87
CA ASP A 225 -16.70 6.77 12.57
C ASP A 225 -18.18 6.58 12.19
N GLU A 226 -19.03 7.52 12.57
CA GLU A 226 -20.45 7.55 12.20
C GLU A 226 -20.77 8.87 11.46
N PRO A 227 -21.26 8.78 10.22
CA PRO A 227 -21.45 7.57 9.41
C PRO A 227 -20.09 6.97 8.94
N PRO A 228 -20.05 5.65 8.63
CA PRO A 228 -18.84 5.01 8.12
C PRO A 228 -18.48 5.54 6.74
N VAL A 229 -17.18 5.55 6.44
CA VAL A 229 -16.64 6.00 5.15
C VAL A 229 -16.21 4.78 4.34
N ALA A 230 -16.65 4.70 3.08
CA ALA A 230 -16.25 3.64 2.15
C ALA A 230 -14.80 3.80 1.66
N ALA A 231 -14.10 2.71 1.39
CA ALA A 231 -12.79 2.72 0.73
C ALA A 231 -12.93 2.87 -0.80
N SER A 232 -13.88 2.20 -1.41
CA SER A 232 -14.14 2.29 -2.86
C SER A 232 -15.05 3.47 -3.20
N PHE A 233 -14.74 4.17 -4.28
CA PHE A 233 -15.64 5.18 -4.87
C PHE A 233 -16.90 4.56 -5.49
N ALA A 234 -16.95 3.24 -5.67
CA ALA A 234 -18.10 2.54 -6.19
C ALA A 234 -19.05 2.03 -5.09
N THR A 235 -18.65 2.07 -3.83
CA THR A 235 -19.47 1.62 -2.70
C THR A 235 -20.36 2.75 -2.20
N ASP A 236 -21.67 2.50 -2.08
CA ASP A 236 -22.58 3.42 -1.42
C ASP A 236 -22.33 3.37 0.10
N PRO A 237 -21.85 4.47 0.74
CA PRO A 237 -21.58 4.49 2.18
C PRO A 237 -22.80 4.17 3.03
N ALA A 238 -24.02 4.40 2.54
CA ALA A 238 -25.26 4.09 3.26
C ALA A 238 -25.48 2.58 3.47
N THR A 239 -24.78 1.74 2.71
CA THR A 239 -24.81 0.27 2.85
C THR A 239 -23.85 -0.26 3.91
N LEU A 240 -22.95 0.59 4.42
CA LEU A 240 -21.92 0.22 5.38
C LEU A 240 -22.41 0.37 6.83
N GLN A 241 -21.91 -0.50 7.69
CA GLN A 241 -22.21 -0.47 9.12
C GLN A 241 -20.98 -0.91 9.92
N ASN A 242 -20.60 -0.10 10.94
CA ASN A 242 -19.64 -0.54 11.95
C ASN A 242 -20.25 -1.66 12.79
N LYS A 243 -19.53 -2.78 12.96
CA LYS A 243 -20.03 -3.99 13.62
C LYS A 243 -19.35 -4.27 14.95
N LEU A 244 -18.03 -4.07 15.00
CA LEU A 244 -17.20 -4.40 16.14
C LEU A 244 -16.21 -3.26 16.42
N PRO A 245 -16.01 -2.89 17.70
CA PRO A 245 -14.97 -1.95 18.09
C PRO A 245 -13.59 -2.61 18.11
N CYS A 246 -12.55 -1.79 18.08
CA CYS A 246 -11.21 -2.14 18.54
C CYS A 246 -11.03 -1.63 19.96
N TYR A 247 -9.97 -2.06 20.64
CA TYR A 247 -9.65 -1.63 21.99
C TYR A 247 -8.21 -1.13 22.09
N ILE A 248 -7.98 -0.15 22.95
CA ILE A 248 -6.65 0.43 23.21
C ILE A 248 -6.19 -0.02 24.59
N GLY A 249 -4.97 -0.49 24.69
CA GLY A 249 -4.30 -0.80 25.93
C GLY A 249 -2.87 -0.29 25.94
N TYR A 250 -2.21 -0.42 27.09
CA TYR A 250 -0.86 0.06 27.31
C TYR A 250 -0.05 -0.98 28.07
N THR A 251 1.20 -1.17 27.68
CA THR A 251 2.19 -1.87 28.50
C THR A 251 2.52 -1.05 29.75
N ASN A 252 3.21 -1.63 30.69
CA ASN A 252 3.68 -1.00 31.92
C ASN A 252 5.14 -1.36 32.20
N GLU A 253 5.69 -0.85 33.29
CA GLU A 253 7.10 -1.08 33.64
C GLU A 253 7.40 -2.56 33.94
N GLU A 254 6.46 -3.29 34.55
CA GLU A 254 6.59 -4.73 34.80
C GLU A 254 6.70 -5.50 33.48
N THR A 255 5.86 -5.15 32.49
CA THR A 255 5.95 -5.70 31.13
C THR A 255 7.33 -5.47 30.52
N HIS A 256 7.85 -4.24 30.66
CA HIS A 256 9.16 -3.88 30.11
C HIS A 256 10.30 -4.62 30.83
N GLU A 257 10.18 -4.84 32.13
CA GLU A 257 11.19 -5.57 32.91
C GLU A 257 11.25 -7.05 32.51
N VAL A 258 10.11 -7.73 32.36
CA VAL A 258 10.07 -9.12 31.83
C VAL A 258 10.76 -9.21 30.46
N ILE A 259 10.52 -8.22 29.56
CA ILE A 259 11.16 -8.19 28.25
C ILE A 259 12.66 -7.97 28.38
N ARG A 260 13.12 -6.99 29.17
CA ARG A 260 14.55 -6.69 29.38
C ARG A 260 15.33 -7.90 29.92
N GLN A 261 14.77 -8.59 30.89
CA GLN A 261 15.40 -9.78 31.50
C GLN A 261 15.56 -10.93 30.50
N ASN A 262 14.75 -10.98 29.45
CA ASN A 262 14.76 -12.04 28.45
C ASN A 262 15.29 -11.59 27.09
N ILE A 263 15.85 -10.37 26.97
CA ILE A 263 16.26 -9.81 25.67
C ILE A 263 17.29 -10.67 24.94
N GLY A 264 18.19 -11.32 25.65
CA GLY A 264 19.21 -12.23 25.10
C GLY A 264 18.62 -13.50 24.46
N ARG A 265 17.35 -13.82 24.74
CA ARG A 265 16.63 -14.96 24.15
C ARG A 265 15.85 -14.56 22.87
N SER A 266 15.84 -13.27 22.52
CA SER A 266 15.28 -12.81 21.25
C SER A 266 16.22 -13.20 20.11
N PRO A 267 15.74 -13.90 19.07
CA PRO A 267 16.55 -14.24 17.88
C PRO A 267 17.15 -13.02 17.19
N LEU A 268 16.50 -11.85 17.33
CA LEU A 268 16.98 -10.58 16.78
C LEU A 268 18.24 -10.09 17.52
N TYR A 269 18.23 -10.15 18.86
CA TYR A 269 19.34 -9.71 19.71
C TYR A 269 20.40 -10.80 19.91
N GLY A 270 20.01 -12.06 19.78
CA GLY A 270 20.88 -13.23 19.80
C GLY A 270 21.63 -13.50 18.50
N GLY A 271 21.38 -12.74 17.42
CA GLY A 271 22.09 -12.88 16.15
C GLY A 271 21.64 -14.06 15.27
N ALA A 272 20.53 -14.73 15.59
CA ALA A 272 19.98 -15.83 14.78
C ALA A 272 19.22 -15.32 13.55
N ILE A 273 18.73 -14.08 13.57
CA ILE A 273 18.10 -13.40 12.46
C ILE A 273 19.14 -12.57 11.71
N GLU A 274 19.32 -12.83 10.42
CA GLU A 274 20.21 -12.09 9.52
C GLU A 274 19.48 -10.95 8.81
N GLY A 275 18.17 -11.10 8.60
CA GLY A 275 17.34 -10.18 7.82
C GLY A 275 17.10 -8.85 8.52
N ILE A 276 17.17 -7.77 7.74
CA ILE A 276 16.88 -6.41 8.22
C ILE A 276 15.37 -6.24 8.41
N GLY A 277 14.97 -5.76 9.60
CA GLY A 277 13.57 -5.54 9.95
C GLY A 277 13.02 -4.16 9.55
N PRO A 278 11.68 -3.99 9.51
CA PRO A 278 11.05 -2.74 9.15
C PRO A 278 11.23 -1.67 10.23
N ARG A 279 11.72 -0.51 9.84
CA ARG A 279 11.95 0.64 10.73
C ARG A 279 10.68 1.16 11.43
N TYR A 280 9.53 1.08 10.75
CA TYR A 280 8.26 1.65 11.21
C TYR A 280 7.29 0.65 11.84
N CYS A 281 7.71 -0.60 12.01
CA CYS A 281 6.98 -1.62 12.73
C CYS A 281 7.94 -2.41 13.62
N PRO A 282 8.55 -1.74 14.62
CA PRO A 282 9.48 -2.41 15.54
C PRO A 282 8.72 -3.42 16.41
N SER A 283 9.39 -4.50 16.79
CA SER A 283 8.85 -5.42 17.79
C SER A 283 8.72 -4.73 19.15
N ILE A 284 8.01 -5.35 20.09
CA ILE A 284 7.85 -4.76 21.41
C ILE A 284 9.21 -4.71 22.15
N GLU A 285 10.05 -5.72 21.96
CA GLU A 285 11.41 -5.70 22.49
C GLU A 285 12.26 -4.56 21.91
N ASP A 286 12.13 -4.25 20.61
CA ASP A 286 12.77 -3.08 20.00
C ASP A 286 12.27 -1.76 20.60
N LYS A 287 10.97 -1.65 20.87
CA LYS A 287 10.38 -0.45 21.49
C LYS A 287 10.92 -0.24 22.90
N VAL A 288 10.92 -1.29 23.71
CA VAL A 288 11.39 -1.27 25.10
C VAL A 288 12.87 -0.91 25.19
N MET A 289 13.69 -1.43 24.27
CA MET A 289 15.13 -1.15 24.27
C MET A 289 15.50 0.22 23.70
N ARG A 290 14.84 0.65 22.59
CA ARG A 290 15.15 1.92 21.91
C ARG A 290 14.54 3.14 22.58
N PHE A 291 13.42 2.97 23.30
CA PHE A 291 12.68 4.03 23.97
C PHE A 291 12.52 3.70 25.45
N ALA A 292 13.65 3.38 26.08
CA ALA A 292 13.70 2.94 27.47
C ALA A 292 13.15 3.98 28.48
N GLU A 293 13.15 5.27 28.08
CA GLU A 293 12.60 6.37 28.87
C GLU A 293 11.06 6.41 28.89
N LYS A 294 10.39 5.65 28.01
CA LYS A 294 8.92 5.63 27.95
C LYS A 294 8.37 4.60 28.93
N PRO A 295 7.52 5.03 29.89
CA PRO A 295 6.97 4.13 30.92
C PRO A 295 5.94 3.15 30.36
N ARG A 296 5.41 3.40 29.15
CA ARG A 296 4.39 2.55 28.51
C ARG A 296 4.41 2.69 26.99
N HIS A 297 4.00 1.63 26.30
CA HIS A 297 3.72 1.61 24.86
C HIS A 297 2.28 1.26 24.61
N GLN A 298 1.65 1.98 23.68
CA GLN A 298 0.29 1.71 23.24
C GLN A 298 0.24 0.46 22.36
N PHE A 299 -0.81 -0.33 22.53
CA PHE A 299 -1.21 -1.40 21.62
C PHE A 299 -2.71 -1.33 21.33
N PHE A 300 -3.11 -2.04 20.27
CA PHE A 300 -4.53 -2.22 19.95
C PHE A 300 -4.89 -3.70 20.02
N LEU A 301 -6.06 -3.99 20.55
CA LEU A 301 -6.68 -5.29 20.47
C LEU A 301 -7.75 -5.22 19.40
N GLU A 302 -7.57 -6.00 18.32
CA GLU A 302 -8.33 -5.89 17.08
C GLU A 302 -9.07 -7.19 16.78
N PRO A 303 -10.40 -7.17 16.50
CA PRO A 303 -11.13 -8.39 16.14
C PRO A 303 -10.67 -8.93 14.78
N MET A 304 -10.48 -10.26 14.69
CA MET A 304 -10.07 -10.94 13.47
C MET A 304 -11.26 -11.30 12.55
N GLY A 305 -12.49 -11.21 13.06
CA GLY A 305 -13.72 -11.50 12.32
C GLY A 305 -14.96 -11.39 13.18
N GLU A 306 -16.13 -11.38 12.53
CA GLU A 306 -17.42 -11.23 13.19
C GLU A 306 -17.81 -12.50 14.01
N ASN A 307 -17.46 -13.67 13.48
CA ASN A 307 -17.85 -14.97 14.04
C ASN A 307 -16.68 -15.75 14.66
N THR A 308 -15.68 -15.05 15.20
CA THR A 308 -14.54 -15.66 15.89
C THR A 308 -14.24 -14.93 17.19
N ARG A 309 -13.61 -15.63 18.13
CA ARG A 309 -13.06 -15.04 19.37
C ARG A 309 -11.57 -14.73 19.25
N GLU A 310 -10.99 -14.92 18.07
CA GLU A 310 -9.59 -14.60 17.81
C GLU A 310 -9.42 -13.09 17.76
N MET A 311 -8.54 -12.55 18.63
CA MET A 311 -8.19 -11.14 18.71
C MET A 311 -6.71 -10.94 18.43
N TYR A 312 -6.35 -9.87 17.73
CA TYR A 312 -5.00 -9.52 17.30
C TYR A 312 -4.40 -8.44 18.20
N LEU A 313 -3.19 -8.67 18.74
CA LEU A 313 -2.49 -7.73 19.63
C LEU A 313 -1.59 -6.76 18.84
N SER A 314 -2.19 -5.86 18.07
CA SER A 314 -1.48 -4.90 17.22
C SER A 314 -0.54 -4.01 18.02
N GLY A 315 0.74 -3.99 17.65
CA GLY A 315 1.77 -3.20 18.34
C GLY A 315 2.60 -3.98 19.38
N LEU A 316 2.26 -5.24 19.65
CA LEU A 316 2.99 -6.17 20.52
C LEU A 316 3.64 -7.32 19.72
N SER A 317 4.09 -7.05 18.50
CA SER A 317 4.89 -8.00 17.71
C SER A 317 6.15 -8.38 18.49
N SER A 318 6.46 -9.67 18.56
CA SER A 318 7.62 -10.19 19.31
C SER A 318 8.18 -11.43 18.65
N SER A 319 9.45 -11.70 18.90
CA SER A 319 10.11 -12.96 18.59
C SER A 319 10.64 -13.69 19.84
N LEU A 320 10.30 -13.21 21.02
CA LEU A 320 10.66 -13.86 22.29
C LEU A 320 10.03 -15.25 22.41
N PRO A 321 10.58 -16.15 23.24
CA PRO A 321 10.02 -17.47 23.48
C PRO A 321 8.57 -17.42 23.99
N GLU A 322 7.76 -18.43 23.66
CA GLU A 322 6.33 -18.49 24.01
C GLU A 322 6.06 -18.25 25.50
N GLY A 323 6.83 -18.90 26.40
CA GLY A 323 6.67 -18.69 27.85
C GLY A 323 6.98 -17.27 28.30
N VAL A 324 7.90 -16.56 27.62
CA VAL A 324 8.17 -15.14 27.88
C VAL A 324 7.06 -14.27 27.33
N GLN A 325 6.51 -14.60 26.17
CA GLN A 325 5.34 -13.90 25.62
C GLN A 325 4.16 -13.96 26.59
N THR A 326 3.81 -15.15 27.07
CA THR A 326 2.75 -15.34 28.07
C THR A 326 3.04 -14.53 29.32
N ALA A 327 4.26 -14.58 29.84
CA ALA A 327 4.64 -13.86 31.07
C ALA A 327 4.46 -12.35 30.91
N PHE A 328 4.95 -11.74 29.84
CA PHE A 328 4.80 -10.29 29.68
C PHE A 328 3.37 -9.86 29.33
N TYR A 329 2.56 -10.67 28.60
CA TYR A 329 1.15 -10.35 28.39
C TYR A 329 0.38 -10.33 29.72
N HIS A 330 0.66 -11.28 30.63
CA HIS A 330 -0.03 -11.35 31.94
C HIS A 330 0.29 -10.18 32.87
N THR A 331 1.29 -9.35 32.59
CA THR A 331 1.54 -8.10 33.32
C THR A 331 0.72 -6.91 32.82
N ILE A 332 0.05 -7.06 31.65
CA ILE A 332 -0.67 -5.96 31.02
C ILE A 332 -2.12 -5.89 31.55
N PRO A 333 -2.60 -4.71 32.00
CA PRO A 333 -3.97 -4.53 32.43
C PRO A 333 -4.98 -4.96 31.40
N GLY A 334 -5.90 -5.86 31.79
CA GLY A 334 -6.90 -6.47 30.90
C GLY A 334 -6.45 -7.75 30.20
N LEU A 335 -5.16 -8.11 30.31
CA LEU A 335 -4.59 -9.32 29.70
C LEU A 335 -4.02 -10.30 30.75
N GLU A 336 -4.30 -10.10 32.04
CA GLU A 336 -3.71 -10.88 33.15
C GLU A 336 -4.03 -12.38 33.07
N GLN A 337 -5.12 -12.74 32.42
CA GLN A 337 -5.58 -14.14 32.25
C GLN A 337 -5.67 -14.54 30.78
N VAL A 338 -4.97 -13.79 29.89
CA VAL A 338 -5.11 -13.98 28.46
C VAL A 338 -4.56 -15.33 28.00
N GLU A 339 -5.35 -16.03 27.17
CA GLU A 339 -4.98 -17.30 26.53
C GLU A 339 -4.46 -17.04 25.11
N LEU A 340 -3.24 -17.51 24.82
CA LEU A 340 -2.68 -17.44 23.47
C LEU A 340 -3.30 -18.48 22.56
N MET A 341 -3.88 -18.05 21.46
CA MET A 341 -4.32 -18.93 20.36
C MET A 341 -3.19 -19.17 19.35
N ARG A 342 -2.33 -18.17 19.16
CA ARG A 342 -1.10 -18.23 18.34
C ARG A 342 -0.04 -17.35 18.97
N THR A 343 1.19 -17.84 19.01
CA THR A 343 2.34 -17.03 19.43
C THR A 343 2.68 -15.94 18.43
N ALA A 344 3.25 -14.85 18.90
CA ALA A 344 3.97 -13.92 18.04
C ALA A 344 5.24 -14.58 17.48
N TYR A 345 5.64 -14.19 16.27
CA TYR A 345 6.87 -14.70 15.65
C TYR A 345 7.52 -13.65 14.75
N ALA A 346 8.80 -13.78 14.51
CA ALA A 346 9.49 -13.14 13.40
C ALA A 346 9.55 -14.10 12.21
N ILE A 347 9.53 -13.56 10.99
CA ILE A 347 9.73 -14.30 9.75
C ILE A 347 10.77 -13.61 8.88
N GLU A 348 11.76 -14.37 8.42
CA GLU A 348 12.70 -13.97 7.37
C GLU A 348 12.29 -14.54 6.03
N TYR A 349 12.61 -13.82 4.96
CA TYR A 349 12.29 -14.19 3.58
C TYR A 349 13.26 -13.56 2.59
N ASP A 350 13.39 -14.17 1.39
CA ASP A 350 14.19 -13.63 0.30
C ASP A 350 13.42 -12.52 -0.44
N CYS A 351 14.13 -11.45 -0.78
CA CYS A 351 13.65 -10.33 -1.58
C CYS A 351 14.78 -9.81 -2.48
N ILE A 352 14.46 -8.84 -3.34
CA ILE A 352 15.43 -8.21 -4.25
C ILE A 352 15.79 -6.79 -3.84
N ASP A 353 16.83 -6.24 -4.46
CA ASP A 353 17.03 -4.80 -4.56
C ASP A 353 16.14 -4.26 -5.69
N PRO A 354 15.10 -3.44 -5.40
CA PRO A 354 14.19 -2.98 -6.43
C PRO A 354 14.81 -2.00 -7.43
N THR A 355 16.03 -1.53 -7.21
CA THR A 355 16.77 -0.76 -8.23
C THR A 355 17.10 -1.58 -9.48
N ASN A 356 16.97 -2.91 -9.42
CA ASN A 356 17.04 -3.81 -10.57
C ASN A 356 15.79 -3.81 -11.46
N LEU A 357 14.74 -3.08 -11.07
CA LEU A 357 13.50 -2.96 -11.81
C LEU A 357 13.42 -1.65 -12.59
N LYS A 358 12.66 -1.68 -13.69
CA LYS A 358 12.19 -0.50 -14.43
C LYS A 358 10.97 0.11 -13.73
N ASN A 359 10.54 1.29 -14.16
CA ASN A 359 9.28 1.91 -13.65
C ASN A 359 8.02 1.07 -13.92
N THR A 360 8.10 0.13 -14.86
CA THR A 360 7.05 -0.87 -15.14
C THR A 360 7.06 -2.04 -14.16
N LEU A 361 8.00 -2.07 -13.22
CA LEU A 361 8.35 -3.18 -12.33
C LEU A 361 8.88 -4.44 -13.06
N GLU A 362 9.24 -4.30 -14.32
CA GLU A 362 9.97 -5.33 -15.09
C GLU A 362 11.45 -5.34 -14.67
N PHE A 363 12.05 -6.53 -14.58
CA PHE A 363 13.48 -6.66 -14.38
C PHE A 363 14.27 -6.08 -15.56
N LYS A 364 15.34 -5.34 -15.26
CA LYS A 364 16.25 -4.79 -16.29
C LYS A 364 17.01 -5.88 -17.01
N ALA A 365 17.40 -6.94 -16.30
CA ALA A 365 18.22 -8.03 -16.81
C ALA A 365 17.44 -9.17 -17.49
N VAL A 366 16.14 -9.33 -17.17
CA VAL A 366 15.34 -10.46 -17.68
C VAL A 366 14.03 -9.90 -18.25
N PRO A 367 13.91 -9.83 -19.59
CA PRO A 367 12.69 -9.36 -20.23
C PRO A 367 11.48 -10.19 -19.83
N HIS A 368 10.30 -9.53 -19.70
CA HIS A 368 9.03 -10.16 -19.33
C HIS A 368 8.98 -10.81 -17.93
N LEU A 369 10.01 -10.61 -17.10
CA LEU A 369 9.96 -10.95 -15.68
C LEU A 369 9.66 -9.68 -14.86
N TYR A 370 8.67 -9.76 -13.97
CA TYR A 370 8.23 -8.65 -13.13
C TYR A 370 8.29 -9.03 -11.65
N GLY A 371 8.52 -8.04 -10.79
CA GLY A 371 8.45 -8.21 -9.33
C GLY A 371 7.36 -7.34 -8.71
N ALA A 372 6.69 -7.83 -7.66
CA ALA A 372 5.67 -7.07 -6.96
C ALA A 372 5.59 -7.40 -5.45
N GLY A 373 5.23 -6.40 -4.66
CA GLY A 373 4.97 -6.52 -3.23
C GLY A 373 6.22 -6.69 -2.38
N GLN A 374 6.16 -7.52 -1.34
CA GLN A 374 7.27 -7.71 -0.40
C GLN A 374 8.54 -8.27 -1.06
N PHE A 375 8.40 -8.99 -2.16
CA PHE A 375 9.52 -9.45 -2.96
C PHE A 375 10.39 -8.27 -3.46
N ASN A 376 9.79 -7.12 -3.75
CA ASN A 376 10.49 -5.88 -4.10
C ASN A 376 11.00 -5.09 -2.87
N GLY A 377 10.94 -5.68 -1.68
CA GLY A 377 11.44 -5.04 -0.45
C GLY A 377 10.48 -4.05 0.19
N THR A 378 9.17 -4.09 -0.11
CA THR A 378 8.17 -3.29 0.61
C THR A 378 7.58 -4.05 1.79
N SER A 379 6.87 -3.34 2.68
CA SER A 379 6.16 -3.91 3.82
C SER A 379 4.78 -3.26 3.96
N GLY A 380 3.73 -4.01 3.55
CA GLY A 380 2.33 -3.63 3.66
C GLY A 380 1.48 -4.19 2.54
N TYR A 381 0.22 -4.44 2.83
CA TYR A 381 -0.74 -5.03 1.88
C TYR A 381 -1.04 -4.08 0.73
N GLU A 382 -1.18 -2.80 1.03
CA GLU A 382 -1.52 -1.74 0.10
C GLU A 382 -0.37 -1.46 -0.87
N GLU A 383 0.86 -1.40 -0.36
CA GLU A 383 2.07 -1.30 -1.18
C GLU A 383 2.22 -2.52 -2.11
N ALA A 384 1.86 -3.69 -1.61
CA ALA A 384 1.90 -4.92 -2.41
C ALA A 384 0.84 -4.91 -3.51
N ALA A 385 -0.40 -4.54 -3.20
CA ALA A 385 -1.51 -4.49 -4.14
C ALA A 385 -1.25 -3.55 -5.31
N VAL A 386 -0.81 -2.32 -5.05
CA VAL A 386 -0.54 -1.34 -6.11
C VAL A 386 0.63 -1.75 -7.01
N GLN A 387 1.67 -2.39 -6.45
CA GLN A 387 2.76 -2.94 -7.25
C GLN A 387 2.28 -4.10 -8.13
N GLY A 388 1.42 -4.96 -7.57
CA GLY A 388 0.78 -6.03 -8.34
C GLY A 388 0.02 -5.50 -9.53
N PHE A 389 -0.83 -4.49 -9.31
CA PHE A 389 -1.58 -3.83 -10.38
C PHE A 389 -0.66 -3.27 -11.46
N VAL A 390 0.39 -2.51 -11.08
CA VAL A 390 1.35 -1.92 -12.02
C VAL A 390 2.07 -3.01 -12.82
N ALA A 391 2.55 -4.08 -12.17
CA ALA A 391 3.22 -5.19 -12.84
C ALA A 391 2.29 -5.94 -13.79
N GLY A 392 1.07 -6.27 -13.34
CA GLY A 392 0.07 -6.98 -14.14
C GLY A 392 -0.39 -6.20 -15.37
N ALA A 393 -0.68 -4.92 -15.18
CA ALA A 393 -1.07 -4.03 -16.30
C ALA A 393 0.07 -3.91 -17.32
N ASN A 394 1.31 -3.68 -16.85
CA ASN A 394 2.45 -3.51 -17.77
C ASN A 394 2.85 -4.81 -18.47
N ALA A 395 2.75 -5.96 -17.80
CA ALA A 395 2.97 -7.26 -18.45
C ALA A 395 1.97 -7.48 -19.59
N ALA A 396 0.69 -7.21 -19.36
CA ALA A 396 -0.34 -7.34 -20.38
C ALA A 396 -0.15 -6.35 -21.55
N LEU A 397 0.07 -5.07 -21.24
CA LEU A 397 0.28 -4.04 -22.25
C LEU A 397 1.51 -4.33 -23.12
N LYS A 398 2.62 -4.76 -22.53
CA LYS A 398 3.84 -5.12 -23.27
C LYS A 398 3.61 -6.30 -24.23
N LEU A 399 2.91 -7.35 -23.77
CA LEU A 399 2.57 -8.49 -24.63
C LEU A 399 1.63 -8.12 -25.78
N GLN A 400 0.86 -7.05 -25.64
CA GLN A 400 -0.03 -6.50 -26.66
C GLN A 400 0.65 -5.45 -27.57
N GLY A 401 1.92 -5.13 -27.34
CA GLY A 401 2.62 -4.07 -28.09
C GLY A 401 2.08 -2.65 -27.82
N LYS A 402 1.43 -2.45 -26.68
CA LYS A 402 0.86 -1.15 -26.28
C LYS A 402 1.87 -0.36 -25.41
N PRO A 403 1.74 0.99 -25.36
CA PRO A 403 2.51 1.82 -24.47
C PRO A 403 2.37 1.37 -23.00
N PRO A 404 3.44 1.48 -22.18
CA PRO A 404 3.37 1.10 -20.78
C PRO A 404 2.47 2.04 -19.96
N PHE A 405 1.84 1.48 -18.93
CA PHE A 405 1.18 2.26 -17.88
C PHE A 405 2.23 2.80 -16.90
N LEU A 406 2.39 4.10 -16.86
CA LEU A 406 3.32 4.78 -15.97
C LEU A 406 2.57 5.84 -15.17
N THR A 407 2.89 5.92 -13.88
CA THR A 407 2.46 6.99 -12.99
C THR A 407 3.69 7.71 -12.44
N ASP A 408 3.61 9.01 -12.28
CA ASP A 408 4.69 9.82 -11.73
C ASP A 408 4.39 10.31 -10.30
N ARG A 409 5.41 10.84 -9.63
CA ARG A 409 5.34 11.35 -8.26
C ARG A 409 4.39 12.55 -8.11
N SER A 410 4.10 13.26 -9.19
CA SER A 410 3.20 14.43 -9.17
C SER A 410 1.74 14.05 -9.36
N THR A 411 1.47 12.82 -9.81
CA THR A 411 0.12 12.34 -10.10
C THR A 411 -0.41 11.35 -9.07
N SER A 412 0.47 10.61 -8.38
CA SER A 412 0.03 9.57 -7.45
C SER A 412 1.05 9.19 -6.38
N TYR A 413 0.56 8.64 -5.27
CA TYR A 413 1.38 7.91 -4.29
C TYR A 413 1.91 6.59 -4.87
N ILE A 414 1.19 5.97 -5.82
CA ILE A 414 1.68 4.81 -6.59
C ILE A 414 2.95 5.21 -7.34
N GLY A 415 2.93 6.35 -8.05
CA GLY A 415 4.11 6.87 -8.73
C GLY A 415 5.26 7.20 -7.78
N THR A 416 4.95 7.78 -6.62
CA THR A 416 5.94 8.03 -5.56
C THR A 416 6.57 6.72 -5.06
N LEU A 417 5.76 5.68 -4.82
CA LEU A 417 6.21 4.35 -4.39
C LEU A 417 7.16 3.72 -5.41
N VAL A 418 6.70 3.62 -6.66
CA VAL A 418 7.48 2.99 -7.74
C VAL A 418 8.79 3.72 -7.96
N ASP A 419 8.75 5.05 -8.05
CA ASP A 419 9.96 5.87 -8.25
C ASP A 419 10.96 5.71 -7.09
N ASP A 420 10.50 5.75 -5.82
CA ASP A 420 11.38 5.53 -4.66
C ASP A 420 12.04 4.13 -4.71
N LEU A 421 11.29 3.09 -5.10
CA LEU A 421 11.83 1.73 -5.21
C LEU A 421 12.91 1.62 -6.27
N VAL A 422 12.64 2.08 -7.49
CA VAL A 422 13.54 1.85 -8.63
C VAL A 422 14.73 2.82 -8.68
N THR A 423 14.64 3.97 -8.00
CA THR A 423 15.71 4.99 -7.99
C THR A 423 16.53 4.99 -6.70
N LYS A 424 15.88 4.91 -5.53
CA LYS A 424 16.54 4.95 -4.23
C LYS A 424 16.82 3.58 -3.67
N GLY A 425 16.02 2.57 -4.08
CA GLY A 425 16.03 1.26 -3.46
C GLY A 425 15.53 1.30 -2.01
N CYS A 426 15.74 0.22 -1.29
CA CYS A 426 15.40 0.14 0.13
C CYS A 426 16.49 -0.64 0.89
N MET A 427 17.05 -0.01 1.92
CA MET A 427 18.02 -0.66 2.83
C MET A 427 17.31 -1.45 3.92
N ASP A 428 16.09 -1.06 4.27
CA ASP A 428 15.15 -1.70 5.18
C ASP A 428 13.78 -1.81 4.49
N PRO A 429 12.87 -2.70 4.95
CA PRO A 429 11.56 -2.85 4.32
C PRO A 429 10.83 -1.52 4.16
N TYR A 430 10.60 -1.13 2.90
CA TYR A 430 9.98 0.14 2.55
C TYR A 430 8.52 0.19 2.99
N ARG A 431 8.12 1.34 3.54
CA ARG A 431 6.73 1.65 3.87
C ARG A 431 6.36 3.02 3.33
N MET A 432 5.19 3.12 2.70
CA MET A 432 4.66 4.40 2.26
C MET A 432 4.26 5.26 3.46
N MET A 433 4.69 6.51 3.43
CA MET A 433 4.37 7.55 4.40
C MET A 433 3.98 8.82 3.68
N THR A 434 3.10 9.64 4.27
CA THR A 434 2.72 10.93 3.65
C THR A 434 3.90 11.88 3.47
N SER A 435 4.95 11.74 4.28
CA SER A 435 6.18 12.53 4.17
C SER A 435 7.05 12.21 2.95
N ARG A 436 6.79 11.09 2.26
CA ARG A 436 7.55 10.70 1.05
C ARG A 436 7.09 11.44 -0.21
N SER A 437 5.87 11.99 -0.19
CA SER A 437 5.36 12.81 -1.28
C SER A 437 5.63 14.29 -1.03
N GLU A 438 6.12 14.97 -2.05
CA GLU A 438 6.33 16.41 -2.11
C GLU A 438 5.00 17.18 -2.30
N TYR A 439 3.98 16.52 -2.86
CA TYR A 439 2.73 17.13 -3.32
C TYR A 439 1.49 16.64 -2.56
N ARG A 440 1.60 16.47 -1.23
CA ARG A 440 0.55 15.86 -0.38
C ARG A 440 -0.84 16.47 -0.53
N LEU A 441 -0.93 17.77 -0.77
CA LEU A 441 -2.22 18.45 -0.90
C LEU A 441 -2.86 18.20 -2.28
N LEU A 442 -2.06 17.97 -3.32
CA LEU A 442 -2.56 17.52 -4.63
C LEU A 442 -2.93 16.04 -4.62
N LEU A 443 -2.18 15.21 -3.87
CA LEU A 443 -2.30 13.76 -3.86
C LEU A 443 -3.13 13.24 -2.67
N ARG A 444 -4.29 13.86 -2.42
CA ARG A 444 -5.17 13.42 -1.33
C ARG A 444 -5.85 12.09 -1.67
N GLN A 445 -6.24 11.34 -0.64
CA GLN A 445 -7.02 10.11 -0.85
C GLN A 445 -8.44 10.40 -1.40
N ASP A 446 -9.03 11.52 -1.02
CA ASP A 446 -10.38 11.92 -1.39
C ASP A 446 -10.51 12.32 -2.87
N ASN A 447 -9.44 12.72 -3.55
CA ASN A 447 -9.43 13.09 -4.96
C ASN A 447 -8.71 12.09 -5.88
N ALA A 448 -8.48 10.88 -5.43
CA ALA A 448 -7.79 9.86 -6.21
C ALA A 448 -8.51 9.51 -7.51
N ASP A 449 -9.85 9.53 -7.49
CA ASP A 449 -10.71 9.35 -8.65
C ASP A 449 -10.47 10.42 -9.73
N ALA A 450 -10.45 11.70 -9.34
CA ALA A 450 -10.21 12.81 -10.27
C ALA A 450 -8.82 12.73 -10.94
N ARG A 451 -7.82 12.17 -10.24
CA ARG A 451 -6.45 12.04 -10.75
C ARG A 451 -6.23 10.81 -11.63
N LEU A 452 -6.85 9.67 -11.31
CA LEU A 452 -6.46 8.36 -11.86
C LEU A 452 -7.59 7.63 -12.58
N MET A 453 -8.88 7.91 -12.31
CA MET A 453 -9.98 7.22 -12.99
C MET A 453 -9.97 7.43 -14.51
N PRO A 454 -9.58 8.60 -15.05
CA PRO A 454 -9.40 8.75 -16.50
C PRO A 454 -8.38 7.77 -17.10
N GLN A 455 -7.29 7.48 -16.36
CA GLN A 455 -6.28 6.50 -16.79
C GLN A 455 -6.83 5.07 -16.69
N GLY A 456 -7.52 4.74 -15.59
CA GLY A 456 -8.17 3.42 -15.42
C GLY A 456 -9.21 3.14 -16.51
N TYR A 457 -9.99 4.15 -16.90
CA TYR A 457 -10.94 4.04 -18.01
C TYR A 457 -10.25 3.88 -19.37
N ALA A 458 -9.20 4.65 -19.63
CA ALA A 458 -8.43 4.53 -20.88
C ALA A 458 -7.73 3.17 -21.02
N LEU A 459 -7.36 2.53 -19.91
CA LEU A 459 -6.87 1.14 -19.88
C LEU A 459 -7.98 0.11 -20.14
N GLY A 460 -9.25 0.46 -19.99
CA GLY A 460 -10.38 -0.46 -20.07
C GLY A 460 -10.67 -1.22 -18.76
N LEU A 461 -10.16 -0.74 -17.63
CA LEU A 461 -10.32 -1.36 -16.31
C LEU A 461 -11.46 -0.76 -15.46
N ILE A 462 -12.05 0.35 -15.93
CA ILE A 462 -13.23 1.00 -15.35
C ILE A 462 -14.41 0.78 -16.28
N SER A 463 -15.56 0.34 -15.73
CA SER A 463 -16.78 0.17 -16.51
C SER A 463 -17.35 1.51 -16.98
N GLU A 464 -18.09 1.49 -18.11
CA GLU A 464 -18.77 2.67 -18.64
C GLU A 464 -19.71 3.30 -17.61
N GLU A 465 -20.46 2.50 -16.88
CA GLU A 465 -21.36 2.98 -15.83
C GLU A 465 -20.62 3.79 -14.76
N ARG A 466 -19.52 3.23 -14.22
CA ARG A 466 -18.68 3.89 -13.21
C ARG A 466 -18.05 5.17 -13.76
N TRP A 467 -17.62 5.16 -15.02
CA TRP A 467 -17.09 6.32 -15.70
C TRP A 467 -18.11 7.45 -15.82
N GLN A 468 -19.35 7.13 -16.23
CA GLN A 468 -20.44 8.12 -16.35
C GLN A 468 -20.84 8.69 -14.98
N GLN A 469 -20.88 7.88 -13.94
CA GLN A 469 -21.11 8.35 -12.55
C GLN A 469 -20.03 9.35 -12.11
N PHE A 470 -18.77 9.03 -12.37
CA PHE A 470 -17.64 9.93 -12.10
C PHE A 470 -17.77 11.25 -12.86
N LEU A 471 -18.05 11.23 -14.16
CA LEU A 471 -18.23 12.45 -14.96
C LEU A 471 -19.37 13.32 -14.41
N ALA A 472 -20.49 12.72 -14.05
CA ALA A 472 -21.62 13.44 -13.45
C ALA A 472 -21.22 14.13 -12.12
N GLN A 473 -20.45 13.47 -11.26
CA GLN A 473 -19.95 14.06 -10.02
C GLN A 473 -18.97 15.22 -10.27
N GLN A 474 -18.07 15.11 -11.27
CA GLN A 474 -17.18 16.20 -11.64
C GLN A 474 -17.95 17.42 -12.17
N VAL A 475 -18.99 17.20 -12.96
CA VAL A 475 -19.87 18.29 -13.44
C VAL A 475 -20.57 18.98 -12.28
N GLN A 476 -21.14 18.22 -11.33
CA GLN A 476 -21.79 18.76 -10.13
C GLN A 476 -20.82 19.60 -9.30
N LYS A 477 -19.60 19.09 -9.06
CA LYS A 477 -18.55 19.81 -8.34
C LYS A 477 -18.21 21.16 -8.97
N GLU A 478 -17.96 21.18 -10.29
CA GLU A 478 -17.59 22.41 -10.98
C GLU A 478 -18.75 23.42 -11.06
N GLN A 479 -19.99 22.95 -11.23
CA GLN A 479 -21.17 23.81 -11.19
C GLN A 479 -21.35 24.44 -9.82
N GLU A 480 -21.18 23.65 -8.74
CA GLU A 480 -21.35 24.15 -7.39
C GLU A 480 -20.24 25.15 -6.99
N LYS A 481 -18.98 24.91 -7.36
CA LYS A 481 -17.91 25.89 -7.17
C LYS A 481 -18.24 27.23 -7.82
N LYS A 482 -18.66 27.20 -9.09
CA LYS A 482 -19.07 28.41 -9.81
C LYS A 482 -20.28 29.11 -9.20
N ARG A 483 -21.25 28.34 -8.65
CA ARG A 483 -22.39 28.90 -7.95
C ARG A 483 -21.97 29.60 -6.67
N LEU A 484 -21.15 28.95 -5.83
CA LEU A 484 -20.65 29.49 -4.56
C LEU A 484 -19.80 30.76 -4.73
N GLU A 485 -19.06 30.88 -5.82
CA GLU A 485 -18.31 32.09 -6.18
C GLU A 485 -19.21 33.27 -6.57
N LYS A 486 -20.45 33.01 -7.00
CA LYS A 486 -21.42 34.05 -7.41
C LYS A 486 -22.49 34.31 -6.36
N TYR A 487 -22.88 33.29 -5.60
CA TYR A 487 -23.94 33.36 -4.62
C TYR A 487 -23.52 34.18 -3.40
N SER A 488 -24.34 35.17 -3.02
CA SER A 488 -24.06 36.03 -1.86
C SER A 488 -24.97 35.64 -0.71
N ILE A 489 -24.40 35.46 0.46
CA ILE A 489 -25.10 35.22 1.71
C ILE A 489 -25.15 36.53 2.50
N ALA A 490 -26.37 36.96 2.85
CA ALA A 490 -26.57 38.18 3.63
C ALA A 490 -26.34 37.90 5.14
N PRO A 491 -25.88 38.90 5.92
CA PRO A 491 -25.79 38.78 7.36
C PRO A 491 -27.20 38.65 7.97
N THR A 492 -27.39 37.58 8.73
CA THR A 492 -28.58 37.35 9.53
C THR A 492 -28.18 37.10 10.98
N PRO A 493 -29.05 37.37 12.00
CA PRO A 493 -28.74 37.04 13.39
C PRO A 493 -28.38 35.56 13.59
N ALA A 494 -29.08 34.66 12.89
CA ALA A 494 -28.83 33.21 12.98
C ALA A 494 -27.47 32.82 12.37
N LEU A 495 -27.07 33.36 11.20
CA LEU A 495 -25.77 33.14 10.60
C LEU A 495 -24.65 33.67 11.49
N ASN A 496 -24.82 34.89 12.03
CA ASN A 496 -23.78 35.48 12.86
C ASN A 496 -23.62 34.72 14.20
N ALA A 497 -24.72 34.25 14.81
CA ALA A 497 -24.65 33.37 15.97
C ALA A 497 -23.92 32.05 15.67
N TYR A 498 -24.16 31.43 14.50
CA TYR A 498 -23.40 30.28 14.07
C TYR A 498 -21.89 30.60 13.89
N LEU A 499 -21.57 31.70 13.20
CA LEU A 499 -20.16 32.09 12.98
C LEU A 499 -19.42 32.31 14.30
N GLU A 500 -20.06 33.01 15.28
CA GLU A 500 -19.51 33.19 16.62
C GLU A 500 -19.32 31.86 17.35
N SER A 501 -20.29 30.94 17.25
CA SER A 501 -20.21 29.62 17.92
C SER A 501 -19.03 28.77 17.44
N VAL A 502 -18.61 28.96 16.19
CA VAL A 502 -17.42 28.25 15.61
C VAL A 502 -16.14 29.09 15.67
N GLY A 503 -16.15 30.23 16.39
CA GLY A 503 -14.97 31.11 16.54
C GLY A 503 -14.61 31.86 15.25
N SER A 504 -15.59 32.14 14.38
CA SER A 504 -15.42 32.92 13.16
C SER A 504 -16.02 34.32 13.31
N THR A 505 -15.47 35.30 12.61
CA THR A 505 -15.95 36.69 12.69
C THR A 505 -17.34 36.82 12.06
N PRO A 506 -18.32 37.46 12.75
CA PRO A 506 -19.63 37.79 12.21
C PRO A 506 -19.55 38.66 10.95
N LEU A 507 -20.60 38.59 10.14
CA LEU A 507 -20.71 39.40 8.94
C LEU A 507 -21.42 40.73 9.23
N THR A 508 -20.93 41.80 8.62
CA THR A 508 -21.57 43.13 8.64
C THR A 508 -22.20 43.49 7.29
N GLN A 509 -21.82 42.80 6.23
CA GLN A 509 -22.30 42.96 4.87
C GLN A 509 -22.42 41.63 4.15
N PRO A 510 -23.18 41.53 3.06
CA PRO A 510 -23.24 40.32 2.25
C PRO A 510 -21.88 39.93 1.71
N VAL A 511 -21.54 38.64 1.77
CA VAL A 511 -20.30 38.06 1.24
C VAL A 511 -20.58 36.90 0.32
N ARG A 512 -19.65 36.56 -0.58
CA ARG A 512 -19.78 35.35 -1.41
C ARG A 512 -19.71 34.10 -0.55
N ALA A 513 -20.53 33.11 -0.87
CA ALA A 513 -20.51 31.83 -0.15
C ALA A 513 -19.14 31.15 -0.19
N ALA A 514 -18.41 31.26 -1.31
CA ALA A 514 -17.03 30.80 -1.42
C ALA A 514 -16.07 31.48 -0.42
N GLU A 515 -16.26 32.78 -0.11
CA GLU A 515 -15.43 33.49 0.88
C GLU A 515 -15.69 32.98 2.30
N LEU A 516 -16.95 32.63 2.62
CA LEU A 516 -17.27 31.99 3.90
C LEU A 516 -16.64 30.61 4.01
N LEU A 517 -16.71 29.82 2.93
CA LEU A 517 -16.11 28.48 2.90
C LEU A 517 -14.59 28.47 2.98
N ARG A 518 -13.91 29.55 2.54
CA ARG A 518 -12.46 29.70 2.74
C ARG A 518 -12.06 29.88 4.19
N ARG A 519 -13.01 30.18 5.10
CA ARG A 519 -12.74 30.22 6.54
C ARG A 519 -12.61 28.79 7.08
N PRO A 520 -11.54 28.45 7.82
CA PRO A 520 -11.30 27.07 8.29
C PRO A 520 -12.45 26.47 9.11
N GLN A 521 -13.12 27.30 9.89
CA GLN A 521 -14.18 26.89 10.82
C GLN A 521 -15.54 26.64 10.15
N VAL A 522 -15.72 27.10 8.92
CA VAL A 522 -17.02 27.01 8.20
C VAL A 522 -17.00 25.84 7.25
N SER A 523 -17.96 24.94 7.33
CA SER A 523 -18.12 23.81 6.39
C SER A 523 -19.27 24.05 5.41
N TYR A 524 -19.19 23.38 4.26
CA TYR A 524 -20.27 23.40 3.28
C TYR A 524 -21.59 22.90 3.89
N ALA A 525 -21.55 21.82 4.68
CA ALA A 525 -22.73 21.29 5.34
C ALA A 525 -23.38 22.30 6.30
N ALA A 526 -22.59 23.02 7.08
CA ALA A 526 -23.08 23.98 8.05
C ALA A 526 -23.71 25.24 7.43
N LEU A 527 -23.41 25.54 6.17
CA LEU A 527 -24.03 26.65 5.44
C LEU A 527 -25.43 26.31 4.88
N ALA A 528 -25.86 25.04 4.92
CA ALA A 528 -27.15 24.63 4.36
C ALA A 528 -28.38 25.44 4.88
N PRO A 529 -28.52 25.78 6.16
CA PRO A 529 -29.64 26.59 6.65
C PRO A 529 -29.66 28.04 6.13
N PHE A 530 -28.53 28.52 5.60
CA PHE A 530 -28.34 29.89 5.14
C PHE A 530 -28.26 30.01 3.62
N ASP A 531 -28.44 28.89 2.91
CA ASP A 531 -28.39 28.77 1.44
C ASP A 531 -29.64 28.00 0.94
N PRO A 532 -30.80 28.68 0.85
CA PRO A 532 -32.06 28.05 0.44
C PRO A 532 -32.04 27.59 -1.02
N ASP A 533 -31.16 28.15 -1.86
CA ASP A 533 -31.00 27.78 -3.28
C ASP A 533 -29.97 26.69 -3.48
N ARG A 534 -29.53 26.03 -2.40
CA ARG A 534 -28.52 24.99 -2.44
C ARG A 534 -29.01 23.76 -3.22
N PRO A 535 -28.30 23.34 -4.28
CA PRO A 535 -28.68 22.15 -5.03
C PRO A 535 -28.39 20.87 -4.25
N ALA A 536 -29.21 19.84 -4.51
CA ALA A 536 -28.91 18.48 -4.08
C ALA A 536 -27.81 17.91 -5.02
N ILE A 537 -26.61 17.75 -4.51
CA ILE A 537 -25.47 17.19 -5.22
C ILE A 537 -24.89 15.99 -4.47
N HIS A 538 -24.13 15.17 -5.18
CA HIS A 538 -23.47 14.02 -4.57
C HIS A 538 -22.55 14.48 -3.42
N PRO A 539 -22.57 13.81 -2.23
CA PRO A 539 -21.77 14.22 -1.07
C PRO A 539 -20.28 14.37 -1.38
N HIS A 540 -19.72 13.47 -2.17
CA HIS A 540 -18.34 13.55 -2.61
C HIS A 540 -18.05 14.81 -3.46
N ALA A 541 -18.95 15.18 -4.36
CA ALA A 541 -18.82 16.41 -5.16
C ALA A 541 -18.84 17.66 -4.26
N ALA A 542 -19.67 17.67 -3.23
CA ALA A 542 -19.75 18.75 -2.24
C ALA A 542 -18.45 18.86 -1.42
N GLU A 543 -17.94 17.74 -0.93
CA GLU A 543 -16.66 17.67 -0.20
C GLU A 543 -15.50 18.20 -1.05
N GLN A 544 -15.40 17.76 -2.31
CA GLN A 544 -14.34 18.20 -3.22
C GLN A 544 -14.45 19.71 -3.51
N ALA A 545 -15.65 20.23 -3.71
CA ALA A 545 -15.86 21.67 -3.92
C ALA A 545 -15.41 22.48 -2.70
N GLU A 546 -15.73 22.04 -1.50
CA GLU A 546 -15.29 22.67 -0.24
C GLU A 546 -13.76 22.68 -0.12
N ILE A 547 -13.11 21.54 -0.29
CA ILE A 547 -11.65 21.40 -0.14
C ILE A 547 -10.93 22.26 -1.20
N GLU A 548 -11.36 22.22 -2.45
CA GLU A 548 -10.73 22.98 -3.52
C GLU A 548 -10.85 24.48 -3.30
N LEU A 549 -11.99 25.00 -2.80
CA LEU A 549 -12.16 26.42 -2.47
C LEU A 549 -11.32 26.83 -1.25
N LYS A 550 -11.27 26.00 -0.20
CA LYS A 550 -10.47 26.30 1.00
C LYS A 550 -8.98 26.37 0.75
N TYR A 551 -8.48 25.47 -0.08
CA TYR A 551 -7.04 25.31 -0.31
C TYR A 551 -6.57 25.86 -1.67
N GLU A 552 -7.40 26.61 -2.37
CA GLU A 552 -7.15 27.11 -3.74
C GLU A 552 -5.75 27.72 -3.92
N GLY A 553 -5.33 28.60 -3.01
CA GLY A 553 -4.03 29.29 -3.09
C GLY A 553 -2.85 28.31 -2.92
N TYR A 554 -2.98 27.33 -2.04
CA TYR A 554 -1.95 26.29 -1.83
C TYR A 554 -1.90 25.31 -3.00
N LEU A 555 -3.05 24.95 -3.56
CA LEU A 555 -3.15 24.07 -4.73
C LEU A 555 -2.44 24.71 -5.94
N LYS A 556 -2.75 25.98 -6.26
CA LYS A 556 -2.09 26.74 -7.34
C LYS A 556 -0.57 26.80 -7.17
N LYS A 557 -0.08 26.97 -5.93
CA LYS A 557 1.36 26.97 -5.64
C LYS A 557 2.00 25.61 -5.90
N GLN A 558 1.37 24.51 -5.44
CA GLN A 558 1.89 23.18 -5.71
C GLN A 558 1.84 22.81 -7.20
N GLU A 559 0.78 23.18 -7.90
CA GLU A 559 0.69 22.99 -9.35
C GLU A 559 1.81 23.70 -10.12
N ALA A 560 2.22 24.89 -9.67
CA ALA A 560 3.35 25.60 -10.26
C ALA A 560 4.67 24.82 -10.04
N GLN A 561 4.88 24.25 -8.85
CA GLN A 561 6.03 23.40 -8.55
C GLN A 561 6.03 22.12 -9.39
N VAL A 562 4.87 21.50 -9.57
CA VAL A 562 4.70 20.31 -10.44
C VAL A 562 5.07 20.62 -11.88
N ARG A 563 4.63 21.77 -12.42
CA ARG A 563 4.97 22.18 -13.81
C ARG A 563 6.48 22.34 -14.01
N GLU A 564 7.19 22.86 -13.03
CA GLU A 564 8.65 23.00 -13.11
C GLU A 564 9.33 21.63 -13.06
N MET A 565 8.89 20.74 -12.15
CA MET A 565 9.46 19.40 -12.03
C MET A 565 9.19 18.54 -13.26
N ARG A 566 8.01 18.64 -13.87
CA ARG A 566 7.68 17.90 -15.11
C ARG A 566 8.66 18.20 -16.24
N ARG A 567 9.18 19.40 -16.33
CA ARG A 567 10.20 19.74 -17.34
C ARG A 567 11.46 18.89 -17.22
N LEU A 568 11.84 18.50 -15.99
CA LEU A 568 12.97 17.60 -15.78
C LEU A 568 12.61 16.14 -16.05
N GLU A 569 11.37 15.73 -15.74
CA GLU A 569 10.87 14.39 -16.04
C GLU A 569 10.68 14.14 -17.54
N GLU A 570 10.34 15.16 -18.29
CA GLU A 570 10.19 15.12 -19.75
C GLU A 570 11.53 15.14 -20.50
N MET A 571 12.67 15.26 -19.80
CA MET A 571 14.00 15.10 -20.38
C MET A 571 14.45 13.63 -20.26
N PRO A 572 14.25 12.78 -21.28
CA PRO A 572 14.62 11.38 -21.22
C PRO A 572 16.15 11.24 -21.25
N ILE A 573 16.64 10.19 -20.61
CA ILE A 573 18.03 9.76 -20.73
C ILE A 573 18.00 8.45 -21.54
N PRO A 574 18.74 8.35 -22.68
CA PRO A 574 18.82 7.12 -23.46
C PRO A 574 19.27 5.92 -22.62
N GLU A 575 18.70 4.75 -22.84
CA GLU A 575 19.07 3.53 -22.09
C GLU A 575 20.54 3.16 -22.26
N ASP A 576 21.14 3.46 -23.42
CA ASP A 576 22.52 3.20 -23.78
C ASP A 576 23.48 4.35 -23.45
N PHE A 577 23.01 5.42 -22.74
CA PHE A 577 23.85 6.58 -22.41
C PHE A 577 25.09 6.14 -21.61
N ASP A 578 26.27 6.45 -22.16
CA ASP A 578 27.55 6.14 -21.51
C ASP A 578 27.98 7.23 -20.53
N TYR A 579 27.66 7.02 -19.26
CA TYR A 579 28.04 7.94 -18.19
C TYR A 579 29.55 8.00 -17.94
N ALA A 580 30.30 6.90 -18.21
CA ALA A 580 31.74 6.84 -17.96
C ALA A 580 32.55 7.66 -18.97
N ALA A 581 32.05 7.78 -20.18
CA ALA A 581 32.67 8.58 -21.23
C ALA A 581 32.48 10.09 -21.02
N GLN A 582 31.58 10.51 -20.12
CA GLN A 582 31.23 11.92 -19.95
C GLN A 582 32.20 12.66 -19.02
N ARG A 583 32.70 13.81 -19.50
CA ARG A 583 33.52 14.71 -18.66
C ARG A 583 32.62 15.61 -17.82
N GLY A 584 33.05 15.89 -16.58
CA GLY A 584 32.36 16.82 -15.67
C GLY A 584 31.42 16.17 -14.67
N LEU A 585 31.12 14.88 -14.79
CA LEU A 585 30.40 14.10 -13.77
C LEU A 585 31.40 13.59 -12.72
N ARG A 586 30.98 13.61 -11.45
CA ARG A 586 31.76 13.02 -10.34
C ARG A 586 31.73 11.49 -10.42
N LEU A 587 32.82 10.84 -9.98
CA LEU A 587 32.92 9.38 -9.97
C LEU A 587 31.76 8.69 -9.24
N GLU A 588 31.36 9.21 -8.09
CA GLU A 588 30.20 8.71 -7.34
C GLU A 588 28.90 8.81 -8.15
N ALA A 589 28.69 9.94 -8.84
CA ALA A 589 27.52 10.13 -9.68
C ALA A 589 27.53 9.14 -10.88
N ILE A 590 28.68 8.97 -11.52
CA ILE A 590 28.85 7.99 -12.61
C ILE A 590 28.48 6.59 -12.15
N GLU A 591 29.05 6.11 -11.02
CA GLU A 591 28.76 4.79 -10.46
C GLU A 591 27.25 4.59 -10.19
N LYS A 592 26.61 5.58 -9.55
CA LYS A 592 25.19 5.52 -9.22
C LYS A 592 24.30 5.54 -10.46
N LEU A 593 24.61 6.44 -11.42
CA LEU A 593 23.86 6.56 -12.68
C LEU A 593 23.99 5.31 -13.55
N GLN A 594 25.18 4.72 -13.65
CA GLN A 594 25.41 3.46 -14.38
C GLN A 594 24.64 2.29 -13.75
N ARG A 595 24.62 2.21 -12.41
CA ARG A 595 23.92 1.14 -11.71
C ARG A 595 22.40 1.27 -11.82
N ILE A 596 21.86 2.48 -11.64
CA ILE A 596 20.42 2.72 -11.55
C ILE A 596 19.79 2.90 -12.93
N ARG A 597 20.53 3.45 -13.90
CA ARG A 597 20.02 3.72 -15.26
C ARG A 597 18.69 4.48 -15.22
N PRO A 598 18.66 5.73 -14.68
CA PRO A 598 17.45 6.51 -14.62
C PRO A 598 16.90 6.81 -16.03
N ALA A 599 15.58 6.78 -16.17
CA ALA A 599 14.90 7.03 -17.45
C ALA A 599 14.80 8.53 -17.79
N SER A 600 14.97 9.44 -16.80
CA SER A 600 14.86 10.87 -16.98
C SER A 600 15.84 11.66 -16.11
N ILE A 601 16.05 12.93 -16.44
CA ILE A 601 16.80 13.87 -15.61
C ILE A 601 16.12 14.04 -14.26
N GLY A 602 14.80 14.07 -14.21
CA GLY A 602 14.04 14.12 -12.96
C GLY A 602 14.35 12.92 -12.05
N GLN A 603 14.38 11.70 -12.58
CA GLN A 603 14.81 10.52 -11.82
C GLN A 603 16.28 10.63 -11.37
N ALA A 604 17.17 11.01 -12.27
CA ALA A 604 18.59 11.17 -11.95
C ALA A 604 18.81 12.12 -10.76
N SER A 605 18.02 13.20 -10.66
CA SER A 605 18.13 14.20 -9.59
C SER A 605 17.75 13.68 -8.20
N ARG A 606 17.01 12.56 -8.13
CA ARG A 606 16.56 11.92 -6.88
C ARG A 606 17.48 10.81 -6.38
N ILE A 607 18.46 10.42 -7.18
CA ILE A 607 19.42 9.39 -6.81
C ILE A 607 20.37 9.93 -5.75
N SER A 608 20.46 9.24 -4.61
CA SER A 608 21.41 9.58 -3.56
C SER A 608 22.85 9.50 -4.06
N GLY A 609 23.62 10.58 -3.90
CA GLY A 609 24.97 10.71 -4.42
C GLY A 609 25.09 11.49 -5.74
N VAL A 610 23.98 11.79 -6.43
CA VAL A 610 23.92 12.68 -7.59
C VAL A 610 23.59 14.09 -7.12
N SER A 611 24.47 15.06 -7.36
CA SER A 611 24.30 16.45 -6.93
C SER A 611 23.61 17.31 -7.98
N PRO A 612 23.07 18.50 -7.61
CA PRO A 612 22.57 19.47 -8.58
C PRO A 612 23.57 19.88 -9.65
N ALA A 613 24.87 19.87 -9.35
CA ALA A 613 25.93 20.14 -10.32
C ALA A 613 26.02 19.02 -11.36
N ASP A 614 25.96 17.76 -10.94
CA ASP A 614 25.94 16.61 -11.86
C ASP A 614 24.71 16.65 -12.79
N ILE A 615 23.53 17.03 -12.24
CA ILE A 615 22.30 17.23 -13.03
C ILE A 615 22.48 18.33 -14.08
N SER A 616 23.09 19.45 -13.72
CA SER A 616 23.37 20.54 -14.67
C SER A 616 24.28 20.07 -15.82
N VAL A 617 25.28 19.27 -15.50
CA VAL A 617 26.17 18.66 -16.52
C VAL A 617 25.38 17.72 -17.43
N LEU A 618 24.55 16.83 -16.86
CA LEU A 618 23.70 15.91 -17.64
C LEU A 618 22.75 16.65 -18.59
N VAL A 619 22.11 17.72 -18.12
CA VAL A 619 21.22 18.54 -18.96
C VAL A 619 21.96 19.15 -20.15
N ILE A 620 23.20 19.63 -19.93
CA ILE A 620 24.03 20.19 -21.01
C ILE A 620 24.40 19.10 -22.00
N LEU A 621 24.86 17.94 -21.53
CA LEU A 621 25.28 16.82 -22.38
C LEU A 621 24.15 16.29 -23.26
N LEU A 622 22.93 16.14 -22.69
CA LEU A 622 21.75 15.67 -23.44
C LEU A 622 21.21 16.70 -24.46
N ARG A 623 21.51 17.98 -24.28
CA ARG A 623 21.16 19.03 -25.27
C ARG A 623 22.15 19.14 -26.43
N GLN A 624 23.33 18.55 -26.29
CA GLN A 624 24.36 18.56 -27.30
C GLN A 624 24.31 17.33 -28.24
N GLN A 625 23.55 16.32 -27.86
CA GLN A 625 23.19 15.17 -28.70
C GLN A 625 21.90 15.45 -29.51
#